data_46227f181c1932c28a3825d2fd22d226
#
_entry.id   46227f181c1932c28a3825d2fd22d226
#
_cell.length_a   1.000
_cell.length_b   1.000
_cell.length_c   1.000
_cell.angle_alpha   90.00
_cell.angle_beta   90.00
_cell.angle_gamma   90.00
#
_symmetry.space_group_name_H-M   'P 1'
#
loop_
_entity.id
_entity.type
_entity.pdbx_description
1 polymer ?
#
loop_
_entity_poly.entity_id
_entity_poly.type
_entity_poly.pdbx_seq_one_letter_code
_entity_poly.pdbx_strand_id
1 'polypeptide(L)'
;MHKITYQICILSTIMVELGKKELWNGTKYIIASRYRIKPKYMRTIRTRNLSTTILGKPVAFPIGISPTACQKLAHFEGECATAKAAQDLETIFILSSHSNSSFEELAKAAPHGKRWLQMYLFQNREMTKEFAKLAEANGFEALVITIDYTMPGLRRHMLRNEFVLPPYAKYVLLERYHERNVISAVVNISDPDADWSYVRWLTTITKLPIVIKGILTAEDAVAAADVGASAILVSNHGGRQLDSIPSTIEALPEVVKAVGHRVEIYMDGGIRDGTDVYKALSLGARMVFIGRPAIWGLVHGGSEGVKSILKILQEELDNAMCLTGCSVISNLDQERVVHESYYARL
;
A
#
# COMPACT_ATOMS: atom_id res chain seq x y z
N MET A 1 21.84 -24.17 12.32
CA MET A 1 20.52 -24.41 12.93
C MET A 1 19.98 -23.19 13.73
N HIS A 2 20.71 -22.58 14.66
CA HIS A 2 20.21 -21.42 15.44
C HIS A 2 19.73 -20.20 14.61
N LYS A 3 20.38 -19.86 13.48
CA LYS A 3 19.96 -18.74 12.63
C LYS A 3 18.60 -18.96 11.93
N ILE A 4 18.33 -20.18 11.52
CA ILE A 4 17.05 -20.55 10.85
C ILE A 4 15.90 -20.54 11.86
N THR A 5 16.15 -21.08 13.08
CA THR A 5 15.16 -21.09 14.17
C THR A 5 14.80 -19.67 14.63
N TYR A 6 15.79 -18.76 14.66
CA TYR A 6 15.58 -17.36 15.03
C TYR A 6 14.80 -16.59 13.94
N GLN A 7 15.12 -16.82 12.66
CA GLN A 7 14.36 -16.25 11.53
C GLN A 7 12.91 -16.76 11.50
N ILE A 8 12.70 -18.06 11.77
CA ILE A 8 11.36 -18.66 11.87
C ILE A 8 10.61 -18.05 13.07
N CYS A 9 11.27 -17.78 14.20
CA CYS A 9 10.66 -17.15 15.37
C CYS A 9 10.28 -15.70 15.09
N ILE A 10 11.14 -14.92 14.44
CA ILE A 10 10.85 -13.52 14.04
C ILE A 10 9.73 -13.49 12.98
N LEU A 11 9.80 -14.36 11.97
CA LEU A 11 8.77 -14.50 10.97
C LEU A 11 7.45 -14.99 11.59
N SER A 12 7.49 -15.94 12.51
CA SER A 12 6.30 -16.39 13.24
C SER A 12 5.73 -15.29 14.13
N THR A 13 6.56 -14.46 14.75
CA THR A 13 6.10 -13.33 15.56
C THR A 13 5.48 -12.24 14.68
N ILE A 14 6.12 -11.90 13.55
CA ILE A 14 5.55 -10.98 12.54
C ILE A 14 4.30 -11.59 11.90
N MET A 15 4.35 -12.87 11.53
CA MET A 15 3.25 -13.61 10.91
C MET A 15 2.10 -13.86 11.89
N VAL A 16 2.38 -14.12 13.18
CA VAL A 16 1.37 -14.34 14.22
C VAL A 16 0.75 -13.02 14.67
N GLU A 17 1.47 -11.91 14.69
CA GLU A 17 0.87 -10.59 14.87
C GLU A 17 -0.03 -10.23 13.69
N LEU A 18 0.39 -10.61 12.47
CA LEU A 18 -0.38 -10.51 11.25
C LEU A 18 -1.63 -11.44 11.27
N GLY A 19 -1.51 -12.66 11.81
CA GLY A 19 -2.59 -13.66 11.83
C GLY A 19 -3.55 -13.53 13.02
N LYS A 20 -3.10 -13.21 14.23
CA LYS A 20 -3.97 -13.18 15.42
C LYS A 20 -4.82 -11.92 15.55
N LYS A 21 -4.33 -10.75 15.13
CA LYS A 21 -5.22 -9.58 14.95
C LYS A 21 -6.22 -9.79 13.82
N GLU A 22 -5.86 -10.61 12.84
CA GLU A 22 -6.74 -10.99 11.75
C GLU A 22 -7.80 -12.01 12.18
N LEU A 23 -7.49 -12.92 13.09
CA LEU A 23 -8.47 -13.82 13.71
C LEU A 23 -9.42 -13.10 14.69
N TRP A 24 -8.94 -12.07 15.38
CA TRP A 24 -9.81 -11.18 16.20
C TRP A 24 -10.51 -10.10 15.34
N ASN A 25 -9.89 -9.68 14.26
CA ASN A 25 -10.47 -8.88 13.18
C ASN A 25 -10.98 -9.79 12.03
N GLY A 26 -11.41 -10.99 12.30
CA GLY A 26 -12.14 -11.85 11.36
C GLY A 26 -13.23 -11.09 10.60
N THR A 27 -13.72 -10.01 11.21
CA THR A 27 -14.56 -8.99 10.61
C THR A 27 -13.94 -8.31 9.39
N LYS A 28 -12.61 -8.08 9.31
CA LYS A 28 -11.98 -7.30 8.21
C LYS A 28 -11.77 -8.10 6.92
N TYR A 29 -11.59 -9.42 7.00
CA TYR A 29 -11.64 -10.31 5.84
C TYR A 29 -13.06 -10.58 5.37
N ILE A 30 -14.00 -10.64 6.32
CA ILE A 30 -15.42 -10.84 6.06
C ILE A 30 -16.03 -9.61 5.35
N ILE A 31 -15.45 -8.41 5.48
CA ILE A 31 -16.08 -7.18 4.97
C ILE A 31 -16.00 -7.08 3.45
N ALA A 32 -14.88 -7.47 2.81
CA ALA A 32 -14.86 -7.56 1.34
C ALA A 32 -15.86 -8.63 0.83
N SER A 33 -16.11 -9.70 1.61
CA SER A 33 -17.13 -10.71 1.28
C SER A 33 -18.57 -10.18 1.44
N ARG A 34 -18.79 -9.09 2.18
CA ARG A 34 -20.10 -8.42 2.27
C ARG A 34 -20.47 -7.66 1.00
N TYR A 35 -19.52 -7.41 0.11
CA TYR A 35 -19.79 -6.87 -1.21
C TYR A 35 -19.97 -8.01 -2.22
N ARG A 36 -21.12 -8.00 -2.93
CA ARG A 36 -21.48 -9.01 -3.92
C ARG A 36 -21.24 -8.47 -5.32
N ILE A 37 -20.64 -9.29 -6.18
CA ILE A 37 -20.45 -8.97 -7.60
C ILE A 37 -21.76 -9.27 -8.34
N LYS A 38 -22.21 -8.34 -9.16
CA LYS A 38 -23.34 -8.48 -10.07
C LYS A 38 -22.84 -8.77 -11.48
N PRO A 39 -22.86 -10.02 -11.95
CA PRO A 39 -22.36 -10.34 -13.29
C PRO A 39 -23.34 -9.82 -14.37
N LYS A 40 -22.79 -9.43 -15.52
CA LYS A 40 -23.56 -9.08 -16.74
C LYS A 40 -23.18 -10.08 -17.83
N TYR A 41 -23.99 -11.08 -18.06
CA TYR A 41 -23.72 -12.18 -18.99
C TYR A 41 -24.02 -11.80 -20.48
N MET A 42 -23.68 -12.71 -21.39
CA MET A 42 -23.93 -12.60 -22.84
C MET A 42 -23.27 -11.39 -23.48
N ARG A 43 -22.06 -11.08 -23.12
CA ARG A 43 -21.22 -10.00 -23.66
C ARG A 43 -20.01 -10.54 -24.39
N THR A 44 -19.58 -9.87 -25.47
CA THR A 44 -18.35 -10.23 -26.19
C THR A 44 -17.13 -9.83 -25.37
N ILE A 45 -16.32 -10.82 -24.98
CA ILE A 45 -15.14 -10.65 -24.10
C ILE A 45 -13.91 -11.40 -24.63
N ARG A 46 -13.79 -11.59 -25.96
CA ARG A 46 -12.69 -12.35 -26.56
C ARG A 46 -11.32 -11.83 -26.17
N THR A 47 -11.16 -10.51 -26.14
CA THR A 47 -9.92 -9.85 -25.73
C THR A 47 -10.21 -9.04 -24.47
N ARG A 48 -9.37 -9.24 -23.46
CA ARG A 48 -9.41 -8.44 -22.23
C ARG A 48 -8.11 -7.66 -22.10
N ASN A 49 -8.21 -6.47 -21.54
CA ASN A 49 -7.07 -5.60 -21.28
C ASN A 49 -7.12 -5.11 -19.83
N LEU A 50 -6.12 -5.48 -19.05
CA LEU A 50 -5.94 -5.08 -17.66
C LEU A 50 -5.13 -3.80 -17.50
N SER A 51 -4.51 -3.29 -18.59
CA SER A 51 -3.68 -2.09 -18.50
C SER A 51 -4.51 -0.86 -18.15
N THR A 52 -3.86 0.06 -17.43
CA THR A 52 -4.43 1.36 -17.07
C THR A 52 -3.34 2.42 -16.98
N THR A 53 -3.72 3.65 -16.69
CA THR A 53 -2.77 4.76 -16.44
C THR A 53 -2.91 5.24 -15.01
N ILE A 54 -1.78 5.48 -14.35
CA ILE A 54 -1.70 5.94 -12.95
C ILE A 54 -0.80 7.17 -12.93
N LEU A 55 -1.32 8.29 -12.44
CA LEU A 55 -0.65 9.60 -12.51
C LEU A 55 -0.10 9.90 -13.93
N GLY A 56 -0.90 9.58 -14.94
CA GLY A 56 -0.56 9.77 -16.36
C GLY A 56 0.44 8.76 -16.94
N LYS A 57 0.91 7.77 -16.17
CA LYS A 57 1.88 6.75 -16.62
C LYS A 57 1.22 5.38 -16.80
N PRO A 58 1.56 4.61 -17.85
CA PRO A 58 0.96 3.31 -18.08
C PRO A 58 1.45 2.29 -17.06
N VAL A 59 0.55 1.38 -16.65
CA VAL A 59 0.85 0.17 -15.87
C VAL A 59 0.19 -1.03 -16.53
N ALA A 60 0.82 -2.22 -16.43
CA ALA A 60 0.33 -3.43 -17.09
C ALA A 60 -0.99 -3.92 -16.50
N PHE A 61 -1.22 -3.69 -15.21
CA PHE A 61 -2.44 -4.06 -14.49
C PHE A 61 -2.58 -3.22 -13.20
N PRO A 62 -3.80 -3.05 -12.65
CA PRO A 62 -4.06 -2.09 -11.55
C PRO A 62 -3.76 -2.66 -10.16
N ILE A 63 -2.65 -3.38 -9.99
CA ILE A 63 -2.24 -3.95 -8.71
C ILE A 63 -0.77 -3.59 -8.47
N GLY A 64 -0.47 -2.81 -7.43
CA GLY A 64 0.89 -2.44 -7.03
C GLY A 64 1.25 -2.95 -5.64
N ILE A 65 2.42 -2.59 -5.17
CA ILE A 65 2.95 -3.02 -3.88
C ILE A 65 3.01 -1.84 -2.92
N SER A 66 2.26 -1.94 -1.81
CA SER A 66 2.22 -0.97 -0.71
C SER A 66 3.57 -0.86 0.02
N PRO A 67 3.84 0.29 0.65
CA PRO A 67 5.05 0.44 1.45
C PRO A 67 5.01 -0.50 2.65
N THR A 68 6.02 -1.33 2.74
CA THR A 68 6.27 -2.23 3.88
C THR A 68 7.71 -2.08 4.31
N ALA A 69 7.91 -1.84 5.59
CA ALA A 69 9.22 -1.64 6.19
C ALA A 69 9.97 -2.97 6.40
N CYS A 70 11.30 -2.89 6.55
CA CYS A 70 12.13 -3.98 7.06
C CYS A 70 12.04 -5.29 6.27
N GLN A 71 12.02 -5.24 4.96
CA GLN A 71 11.84 -6.43 4.14
C GLN A 71 13.02 -7.42 4.20
N LYS A 72 14.22 -6.97 4.62
CA LYS A 72 15.34 -7.89 4.91
C LYS A 72 15.07 -8.81 6.11
N LEU A 73 14.03 -8.58 6.91
CA LEU A 73 13.54 -9.57 7.88
C LEU A 73 12.87 -10.78 7.20
N ALA A 74 12.27 -10.58 6.03
CA ALA A 74 11.59 -11.60 5.27
C ALA A 74 12.54 -12.37 4.33
N HIS A 75 13.44 -11.64 3.65
CA HIS A 75 14.38 -12.20 2.68
C HIS A 75 15.63 -11.33 2.61
N PHE A 76 16.81 -11.91 2.42
CA PHE A 76 18.08 -11.17 2.46
C PHE A 76 18.20 -10.05 1.42
N GLU A 77 17.54 -10.17 0.25
CA GLU A 77 17.48 -9.12 -0.76
C GLU A 77 16.46 -8.02 -0.43
N GLY A 78 15.51 -8.27 0.48
CA GLY A 78 14.55 -7.30 0.99
C GLY A 78 13.80 -6.54 -0.10
N GLU A 79 13.79 -5.21 0.02
CA GLU A 79 13.10 -4.29 -0.88
C GLU A 79 13.63 -4.36 -2.33
N CYS A 80 14.88 -4.76 -2.54
CA CYS A 80 15.46 -4.93 -3.87
C CYS A 80 14.77 -6.04 -4.66
N ALA A 81 14.50 -7.19 -4.02
CA ALA A 81 13.77 -8.29 -4.64
C ALA A 81 12.33 -7.90 -4.99
N THR A 82 11.67 -7.15 -4.09
CA THR A 82 10.30 -6.67 -4.29
C THR A 82 10.23 -5.63 -5.43
N ALA A 83 11.18 -4.68 -5.48
CA ALA A 83 11.26 -3.69 -6.54
C ALA A 83 11.52 -4.34 -7.91
N LYS A 84 12.41 -5.36 -7.95
CA LYS A 84 12.68 -6.14 -9.17
C LYS A 84 11.42 -6.86 -9.66
N ALA A 85 10.67 -7.49 -8.76
CA ALA A 85 9.41 -8.17 -9.11
C ALA A 85 8.38 -7.20 -9.71
N ALA A 86 8.24 -6.01 -9.13
CA ALA A 86 7.34 -4.97 -9.64
C ALA A 86 7.78 -4.46 -11.01
N GLN A 87 9.09 -4.25 -11.23
CA GLN A 87 9.63 -3.87 -12.54
C GLN A 87 9.36 -4.93 -13.60
N ASP A 88 9.67 -6.20 -13.30
CA ASP A 88 9.50 -7.32 -14.24
C ASP A 88 8.03 -7.49 -14.69
N LEU A 89 7.08 -7.03 -13.89
CA LEU A 89 5.63 -7.04 -14.17
C LEU A 89 5.06 -5.66 -14.52
N GLU A 90 5.90 -4.66 -14.75
CA GLU A 90 5.55 -3.29 -15.17
C GLU A 90 4.50 -2.62 -14.26
N THR A 91 4.56 -2.90 -12.94
CA THR A 91 3.70 -2.28 -11.93
C THR A 91 4.47 -1.40 -10.95
N ILE A 92 3.75 -0.76 -10.03
CA ILE A 92 4.29 0.22 -9.09
C ILE A 92 4.74 -0.45 -7.80
N PHE A 93 5.95 -0.12 -7.34
CA PHE A 93 6.45 -0.40 -6.00
C PHE A 93 6.59 0.88 -5.18
N ILE A 94 5.98 0.91 -4.00
CA ILE A 94 6.11 2.00 -3.04
C ILE A 94 7.16 1.62 -2.00
N LEU A 95 8.32 2.30 -2.02
CA LEU A 95 9.37 2.12 -1.04
C LEU A 95 8.99 2.79 0.29
N SER A 96 9.16 2.11 1.41
CA SER A 96 9.01 2.71 2.74
C SER A 96 10.23 3.54 3.12
N SER A 97 10.04 4.68 3.80
CA SER A 97 11.14 5.43 4.43
C SER A 97 11.88 4.61 5.51
N HIS A 98 11.24 3.55 6.03
CA HIS A 98 11.84 2.58 6.96
C HIS A 98 12.42 1.36 6.23
N SER A 99 12.95 1.56 5.01
CA SER A 99 13.60 0.52 4.21
C SER A 99 14.92 0.05 4.82
N ASN A 100 15.21 -1.24 4.62
CA ASN A 100 16.54 -1.81 4.88
C ASN A 100 17.48 -1.69 3.66
N SER A 101 17.01 -1.16 2.54
CA SER A 101 17.77 -0.97 1.31
C SER A 101 17.88 0.51 0.98
N SER A 102 19.03 0.92 0.43
CA SER A 102 19.27 2.30 0.01
C SER A 102 18.62 2.61 -1.35
N PHE A 103 18.57 3.89 -1.71
CA PHE A 103 18.09 4.31 -3.03
C PHE A 103 18.98 3.74 -4.16
N GLU A 104 20.29 3.69 -3.95
CA GLU A 104 21.28 3.18 -4.89
C GLU A 104 21.13 1.67 -5.08
N GLU A 105 20.93 0.90 -3.99
CA GLU A 105 20.66 -0.54 -4.04
C GLU A 105 19.39 -0.81 -4.87
N LEU A 106 18.32 -0.03 -4.64
CA LEU A 106 17.08 -0.14 -5.40
C LEU A 106 17.25 0.22 -6.87
N ALA A 107 17.95 1.33 -7.16
CA ALA A 107 18.19 1.77 -8.54
C ALA A 107 18.98 0.72 -9.32
N LYS A 108 19.94 0.04 -8.67
CA LYS A 108 20.69 -1.06 -9.27
C LYS A 108 19.84 -2.32 -9.48
N ALA A 109 18.98 -2.66 -8.52
CA ALA A 109 18.15 -3.87 -8.58
C ALA A 109 16.97 -3.76 -9.56
N ALA A 110 16.41 -2.55 -9.71
CA ALA A 110 15.27 -2.26 -10.56
C ALA A 110 15.46 -0.91 -11.29
N PRO A 111 16.39 -0.81 -12.25
CA PRO A 111 16.79 0.46 -12.89
C PRO A 111 15.63 1.13 -13.66
N HIS A 112 14.68 0.37 -14.17
CA HIS A 112 13.53 0.83 -14.95
C HIS A 112 12.21 0.69 -14.19
N GLY A 113 12.26 0.38 -12.89
CA GLY A 113 11.08 0.17 -12.05
C GLY A 113 10.31 1.46 -11.78
N LYS A 114 8.98 1.39 -11.84
CA LYS A 114 8.08 2.47 -11.42
C LYS A 114 8.08 2.53 -9.89
N ARG A 115 8.74 3.53 -9.31
CA ARG A 115 8.99 3.62 -7.87
C ARG A 115 8.38 4.88 -7.29
N TRP A 116 7.65 4.74 -6.19
CA TRP A 116 7.19 5.84 -5.37
C TRP A 116 7.86 5.76 -4.00
N LEU A 117 8.09 6.88 -3.34
CA LEU A 117 8.67 6.94 -2.00
C LEU A 117 7.59 7.26 -0.98
N GLN A 118 7.37 6.35 -0.03
CA GLN A 118 6.53 6.64 1.14
C GLN A 118 7.38 7.28 2.24
N MET A 119 6.84 8.34 2.81
CA MET A 119 7.39 9.01 3.97
C MET A 119 6.30 9.47 4.94
N TYR A 120 6.72 9.79 6.16
CA TYR A 120 5.87 10.44 7.16
C TYR A 120 6.06 11.96 7.09
N LEU A 121 5.23 12.70 7.79
CA LEU A 121 5.44 14.13 8.05
C LEU A 121 6.45 14.23 9.20
N PHE A 122 7.73 14.45 8.88
CA PHE A 122 8.80 14.46 9.87
C PHE A 122 8.79 15.75 10.67
N GLN A 123 9.10 15.68 11.99
CA GLN A 123 9.28 16.87 12.84
C GLN A 123 10.34 17.81 12.26
N ASN A 124 11.44 17.25 11.73
CA ASN A 124 12.47 18.01 11.05
C ASN A 124 12.10 18.24 9.58
N ARG A 125 11.66 19.46 9.24
CA ARG A 125 11.29 19.83 7.86
C ARG A 125 12.46 19.81 6.87
N GLU A 126 13.69 20.01 7.32
CA GLU A 126 14.88 19.88 6.43
C GLU A 126 15.07 18.42 6.02
N MET A 127 14.81 17.47 6.91
CA MET A 127 14.79 16.05 6.57
C MET A 127 13.72 15.74 5.50
N THR A 128 12.53 16.32 5.61
CA THR A 128 11.48 16.18 4.60
C THR A 128 11.93 16.71 3.24
N LYS A 129 12.56 17.89 3.20
CA LYS A 129 13.12 18.45 1.96
C LYS A 129 14.21 17.56 1.36
N GLU A 130 15.09 17.04 2.19
CA GLU A 130 16.16 16.16 1.73
C GLU A 130 15.60 14.86 1.15
N PHE A 131 14.61 14.24 1.81
CA PHE A 131 13.94 13.05 1.28
C PHE A 131 13.27 13.31 -0.06
N ALA A 132 12.57 14.45 -0.21
CA ALA A 132 11.94 14.82 -1.47
C ALA A 132 12.98 15.01 -2.59
N LYS A 133 14.10 15.70 -2.32
CA LYS A 133 15.21 15.89 -3.29
C LYS A 133 15.87 14.55 -3.64
N LEU A 134 16.10 13.69 -2.66
CA LEU A 134 16.68 12.36 -2.90
C LEU A 134 15.75 11.50 -3.76
N ALA A 135 14.43 11.56 -3.53
CA ALA A 135 13.45 10.88 -4.36
C ALA A 135 13.53 11.37 -5.82
N GLU A 136 13.54 12.68 -6.05
CA GLU A 136 13.69 13.26 -7.40
C GLU A 136 15.00 12.81 -8.07
N ALA A 137 16.12 12.92 -7.35
CA ALA A 137 17.45 12.57 -7.87
C ALA A 137 17.60 11.08 -8.21
N ASN A 138 16.85 10.20 -7.52
CA ASN A 138 16.88 8.76 -7.74
C ASN A 138 15.72 8.25 -8.64
N GLY A 139 15.03 9.15 -9.34
CA GLY A 139 14.02 8.79 -10.34
C GLY A 139 12.73 8.20 -9.75
N PHE A 140 12.37 8.55 -8.53
CA PHE A 140 11.06 8.24 -8.01
C PHE A 140 10.00 9.08 -8.74
N GLU A 141 8.80 8.52 -8.90
CA GLU A 141 7.75 9.13 -9.71
C GLU A 141 6.65 9.81 -8.90
N ALA A 142 6.58 9.56 -7.60
CA ALA A 142 5.66 10.19 -6.66
C ALA A 142 6.16 10.10 -5.22
N LEU A 143 5.65 10.99 -4.36
CA LEU A 143 5.76 10.89 -2.91
C LEU A 143 4.43 10.41 -2.33
N VAL A 144 4.48 9.43 -1.42
CA VAL A 144 3.34 8.90 -0.70
C VAL A 144 3.43 9.34 0.75
N ILE A 145 2.62 10.30 1.14
CA ILE A 145 2.64 10.90 2.48
C ILE A 145 1.63 10.17 3.36
N THR A 146 2.15 9.50 4.38
CA THR A 146 1.35 8.72 5.32
C THR A 146 0.91 9.61 6.49
N ILE A 147 -0.39 9.84 6.62
CA ILE A 147 -0.97 10.73 7.64
C ILE A 147 -1.63 9.98 8.81
N ASP A 148 -1.90 8.70 8.66
CA ASP A 148 -2.52 7.85 9.68
C ASP A 148 -1.53 7.37 10.77
N TYR A 149 -0.35 8.00 10.86
CA TYR A 149 0.72 7.64 11.77
C TYR A 149 1.29 8.89 12.48
N THR A 150 0.50 9.49 13.35
CA THR A 150 0.96 10.56 14.26
C THR A 150 1.79 9.97 15.42
N MET A 151 1.42 8.75 15.83
CA MET A 151 2.13 7.94 16.81
C MET A 151 1.97 6.45 16.48
N PRO A 152 2.87 5.57 16.97
CA PRO A 152 2.74 4.13 16.75
C PRO A 152 1.44 3.58 17.34
N GLY A 153 0.69 2.83 16.52
CA GLY A 153 -0.44 2.05 17.04
C GLY A 153 -0.01 1.04 18.09
N LEU A 154 -0.87 0.75 19.05
CA LEU A 154 -0.55 -0.15 20.17
C LEU A 154 -0.36 -1.60 19.69
N ARG A 155 0.89 -2.03 19.59
CA ARG A 155 1.29 -3.38 19.14
C ARG A 155 1.58 -4.27 20.32
N ARG A 156 0.52 -4.72 21.01
CA ARG A 156 0.61 -5.53 22.24
C ARG A 156 1.49 -6.76 22.09
N HIS A 157 1.51 -7.39 20.92
CA HIS A 157 2.33 -8.58 20.67
C HIS A 157 3.82 -8.28 20.63
N MET A 158 4.21 -7.17 19.98
CA MET A 158 5.60 -6.72 19.98
C MET A 158 6.08 -6.35 21.39
N LEU A 159 5.21 -5.69 22.17
CA LEU A 159 5.49 -5.34 23.56
C LEU A 159 5.68 -6.59 24.44
N ARG A 160 4.82 -7.62 24.28
CA ARG A 160 4.92 -8.87 25.04
C ARG A 160 6.16 -9.71 24.70
N ASN A 161 6.61 -9.64 23.46
CA ASN A 161 7.75 -10.43 22.96
C ASN A 161 9.07 -9.64 23.00
N GLU A 162 9.06 -8.42 23.55
CA GLU A 162 10.26 -7.54 23.65
C GLU A 162 11.04 -7.48 22.34
N PHE A 163 10.30 -7.34 21.21
CA PHE A 163 10.90 -7.42 19.88
C PHE A 163 11.95 -6.32 19.68
N VAL A 164 13.16 -6.74 19.35
CA VAL A 164 14.28 -5.87 18.98
C VAL A 164 14.64 -6.11 17.52
N LEU A 165 14.81 -5.04 16.76
CA LEU A 165 15.22 -5.13 15.36
C LEU A 165 16.65 -5.70 15.27
N PRO A 166 16.88 -6.79 14.50
CA PRO A 166 18.20 -7.35 14.34
C PRO A 166 19.19 -6.33 13.72
N PRO A 167 20.49 -6.38 14.06
CA PRO A 167 21.49 -5.43 13.57
C PRO A 167 21.60 -5.34 12.03
N TYR A 168 21.25 -6.39 11.31
CA TYR A 168 21.27 -6.42 9.85
C TYR A 168 20.03 -5.77 9.20
N ALA A 169 18.97 -5.50 9.97
CA ALA A 169 17.70 -4.94 9.47
C ALA A 169 17.57 -3.45 9.83
N LYS A 170 18.65 -2.68 9.65
CA LYS A 170 18.69 -1.24 9.93
C LYS A 170 17.78 -0.44 8.97
N TYR A 171 17.31 0.70 9.43
CA TYR A 171 16.60 1.69 8.59
C TYR A 171 17.61 2.56 7.83
N VAL A 172 18.12 2.06 6.72
CA VAL A 172 19.25 2.65 5.98
C VAL A 172 18.98 4.10 5.55
N LEU A 173 17.75 4.42 5.16
CA LEU A 173 17.41 5.77 4.73
C LEU A 173 17.35 6.79 5.87
N LEU A 174 17.18 6.32 7.12
CA LEU A 174 17.07 7.15 8.31
C LEU A 174 18.34 7.16 9.15
N GLU A 175 19.33 6.32 8.86
CA GLU A 175 20.51 6.09 9.69
C GLU A 175 21.29 7.38 9.96
N ARG A 176 21.35 8.31 8.98
CA ARG A 176 22.04 9.59 9.11
C ARG A 176 21.37 10.60 10.05
N TYR A 177 20.11 10.36 10.42
CA TYR A 177 19.31 11.27 11.26
C TYR A 177 19.11 10.75 12.68
N HIS A 178 19.66 9.58 13.02
CA HIS A 178 19.44 8.93 14.31
C HIS A 178 20.73 8.72 15.10
N GLU A 179 20.81 9.35 16.26
CA GLU A 179 21.78 8.98 17.28
C GLU A 179 21.34 7.66 17.95
N ARG A 180 22.09 6.58 17.67
CA ARG A 180 22.23 5.28 18.35
C ARG A 180 21.03 4.54 18.97
N ASN A 181 19.81 5.04 19.01
CA ASN A 181 18.67 4.33 19.62
C ASN A 181 17.49 4.17 18.67
N VAL A 182 17.52 3.09 17.87
CA VAL A 182 16.61 2.85 16.72
C VAL A 182 15.12 2.78 17.11
N ILE A 183 14.78 2.32 18.31
CA ILE A 183 13.36 2.17 18.71
C ILE A 183 12.75 3.50 19.13
N SER A 184 13.46 4.31 19.91
CA SER A 184 12.99 5.65 20.29
C SER A 184 12.93 6.62 19.11
N ALA A 185 13.82 6.42 18.14
CA ALA A 185 13.91 7.22 16.93
C ALA A 185 12.72 7.04 15.99
N VAL A 186 12.21 5.81 15.83
CA VAL A 186 11.02 5.52 15.00
C VAL A 186 9.73 6.07 15.62
N VAL A 187 9.67 6.11 16.96
CA VAL A 187 8.49 6.62 17.70
C VAL A 187 8.37 8.14 17.58
N ASN A 188 9.49 8.86 17.49
CA ASN A 188 9.53 10.33 17.56
C ASN A 188 9.79 11.01 16.21
N ILE A 189 9.74 10.29 15.09
CA ILE A 189 10.11 10.87 13.80
C ILE A 189 8.97 11.69 13.17
N SER A 190 7.72 11.28 13.40
CA SER A 190 6.55 11.97 12.88
C SER A 190 6.23 13.20 13.72
N ASP A 191 5.84 14.27 13.06
CA ASP A 191 5.37 15.50 13.68
C ASP A 191 3.94 15.28 14.23
N PRO A 192 3.73 15.28 15.56
CA PRO A 192 2.39 15.11 16.13
C PRO A 192 1.49 16.31 15.90
N ASP A 193 2.06 17.49 15.62
CA ASP A 193 1.36 18.75 15.36
C ASP A 193 1.18 19.03 13.87
N ALA A 194 1.55 18.07 13.00
CA ALA A 194 1.40 18.22 11.56
C ALA A 194 -0.07 18.33 11.16
N ASP A 195 -0.37 19.35 10.38
CA ASP A 195 -1.69 19.63 9.80
C ASP A 195 -1.63 19.74 8.27
N TRP A 196 -2.74 20.10 7.64
CA TRP A 196 -2.82 20.26 6.19
C TRP A 196 -1.91 21.36 5.63
N SER A 197 -1.48 22.34 6.45
CA SER A 197 -0.51 23.36 6.05
C SER A 197 0.87 22.75 5.75
N TYR A 198 1.23 21.66 6.46
CA TYR A 198 2.46 20.91 6.18
C TYR A 198 2.41 20.27 4.80
N VAL A 199 1.31 19.62 4.45
CA VAL A 199 1.12 19.02 3.12
C VAL A 199 1.14 20.10 2.04
N ARG A 200 0.46 21.23 2.25
CA ARG A 200 0.50 22.38 1.34
C ARG A 200 1.92 22.89 1.14
N TRP A 201 2.69 23.02 2.22
CA TRP A 201 4.10 23.40 2.11
C TRP A 201 4.90 22.37 1.30
N LEU A 202 4.67 21.06 1.50
CA LEU A 202 5.37 20.01 0.76
C LEU A 202 5.13 20.13 -0.76
N THR A 203 3.93 20.52 -1.21
CA THR A 203 3.65 20.74 -2.64
C THR A 203 4.49 21.89 -3.25
N THR A 204 5.04 22.77 -2.42
CA THR A 204 5.89 23.89 -2.91
C THR A 204 7.35 23.54 -3.04
N ILE A 205 7.81 22.43 -2.45
CA ILE A 205 9.24 22.07 -2.38
C ILE A 205 9.63 20.91 -3.29
N THR A 206 8.68 20.25 -3.93
CA THR A 206 8.92 19.14 -4.87
C THR A 206 8.04 19.27 -6.11
N LYS A 207 8.53 18.72 -7.22
CA LYS A 207 7.77 18.58 -8.48
C LYS A 207 7.06 17.22 -8.59
N LEU A 208 7.36 16.29 -7.68
CA LEU A 208 6.75 14.98 -7.68
C LEU A 208 5.27 15.07 -7.29
N PRO A 209 4.38 14.33 -7.96
CA PRO A 209 3.01 14.16 -7.51
C PRO A 209 2.96 13.68 -6.06
N ILE A 210 2.05 14.24 -5.26
CA ILE A 210 1.85 13.88 -3.86
C ILE A 210 0.61 13.01 -3.75
N VAL A 211 0.78 11.81 -3.19
CA VAL A 211 -0.28 10.86 -2.86
C VAL A 211 -0.49 10.86 -1.35
N ILE A 212 -1.67 11.19 -0.87
CA ILE A 212 -1.97 11.16 0.56
C ILE A 212 -2.52 9.79 0.95
N LYS A 213 -1.82 9.10 1.86
CA LYS A 213 -2.15 7.76 2.34
C LYS A 213 -2.66 7.81 3.78
N GLY A 214 -3.76 7.09 4.03
CA GLY A 214 -4.37 6.99 5.37
C GLY A 214 -5.74 7.64 5.47
N ILE A 215 -6.30 8.09 4.37
CA ILE A 215 -7.63 8.71 4.28
C ILE A 215 -8.71 7.64 4.41
N LEU A 216 -9.74 7.91 5.25
CA LEU A 216 -10.91 7.04 5.43
C LEU A 216 -12.24 7.81 5.44
N THR A 217 -12.21 9.15 5.37
CA THR A 217 -13.40 10.02 5.44
C THR A 217 -13.48 10.96 4.23
N ALA A 218 -14.70 11.38 3.89
CA ALA A 218 -14.93 12.39 2.85
C ALA A 218 -14.28 13.73 3.22
N GLU A 219 -14.33 14.13 4.49
CA GLU A 219 -13.79 15.38 4.98
C GLU A 219 -12.28 15.47 4.76
N ASP A 220 -11.51 14.46 5.20
CA ASP A 220 -10.07 14.41 4.98
C ASP A 220 -9.72 14.31 3.49
N ALA A 221 -10.54 13.60 2.70
CA ALA A 221 -10.34 13.50 1.26
C ALA A 221 -10.46 14.87 0.57
N VAL A 222 -11.47 15.66 0.95
CA VAL A 222 -11.64 17.04 0.44
C VAL A 222 -10.46 17.90 0.87
N ALA A 223 -10.07 17.86 2.15
CA ALA A 223 -8.92 18.61 2.65
C ALA A 223 -7.62 18.26 1.92
N ALA A 224 -7.37 16.96 1.66
CA ALA A 224 -6.22 16.52 0.89
C ALA A 224 -6.22 17.06 -0.55
N ALA A 225 -7.37 17.03 -1.23
CA ALA A 225 -7.49 17.57 -2.57
C ALA A 225 -7.32 19.11 -2.60
N ASP A 226 -7.81 19.83 -1.57
CA ASP A 226 -7.71 21.29 -1.44
C ASP A 226 -6.27 21.78 -1.19
N VAL A 227 -5.42 20.97 -0.60
CA VAL A 227 -3.99 21.30 -0.41
C VAL A 227 -3.11 20.89 -1.58
N GLY A 228 -3.67 20.31 -2.65
CA GLY A 228 -2.97 20.00 -3.89
C GLY A 228 -2.46 18.55 -4.00
N ALA A 229 -3.06 17.61 -3.28
CA ALA A 229 -2.78 16.19 -3.50
C ALA A 229 -3.13 15.79 -4.94
N SER A 230 -2.25 15.02 -5.58
CA SER A 230 -2.48 14.48 -6.93
C SER A 230 -3.33 13.21 -6.90
N ALA A 231 -3.29 12.48 -5.79
CA ALA A 231 -4.08 11.27 -5.57
C ALA A 231 -4.26 10.99 -4.07
N ILE A 232 -5.23 10.13 -3.77
CA ILE A 232 -5.53 9.64 -2.43
C ILE A 232 -5.40 8.12 -2.41
N LEU A 233 -4.66 7.59 -1.44
CA LEU A 233 -4.61 6.17 -1.14
C LEU A 233 -5.45 5.89 0.12
N VAL A 234 -6.67 5.41 -0.09
CA VAL A 234 -7.59 4.97 0.98
C VAL A 234 -6.94 3.81 1.72
N SER A 235 -6.65 4.01 2.99
CA SER A 235 -5.83 3.09 3.77
C SER A 235 -6.17 3.17 5.27
N ASN A 236 -6.17 2.03 5.94
CA ASN A 236 -6.21 1.93 7.39
C ASN A 236 -4.89 1.34 7.96
N HIS A 237 -3.79 1.54 7.22
CA HIS A 237 -2.45 1.02 7.58
C HIS A 237 -2.42 -0.51 7.77
N GLY A 238 -3.27 -1.23 7.05
CA GLY A 238 -3.42 -2.68 7.21
C GLY A 238 -4.04 -3.09 8.56
N GLY A 239 -4.80 -2.18 9.20
CA GLY A 239 -5.41 -2.38 10.52
C GLY A 239 -4.42 -2.33 11.68
N ARG A 240 -3.27 -1.67 11.51
CA ARG A 240 -2.16 -1.64 12.47
C ARG A 240 -2.11 -0.38 13.33
N GLN A 241 -2.97 0.60 13.07
CA GLN A 241 -3.07 1.86 13.81
C GLN A 241 -4.28 1.84 14.74
N LEU A 242 -5.21 2.77 14.61
CA LEU A 242 -6.40 2.83 15.44
C LEU A 242 -7.27 1.58 15.23
N ASP A 243 -7.75 1.00 16.31
CA ASP A 243 -8.71 -0.11 16.25
C ASP A 243 -10.16 0.40 16.07
N SER A 244 -11.06 -0.48 15.66
CA SER A 244 -12.50 -0.18 15.49
C SER A 244 -12.84 0.88 14.42
N ILE A 245 -11.92 1.14 13.48
CA ILE A 245 -12.17 1.99 12.31
C ILE A 245 -12.70 1.16 11.14
N PRO A 246 -13.37 1.79 10.14
CA PRO A 246 -13.89 1.08 8.99
C PRO A 246 -12.79 0.38 8.19
N SER A 247 -13.17 -0.67 7.47
CA SER A 247 -12.29 -1.23 6.45
C SER A 247 -12.17 -0.26 5.27
N THR A 248 -11.09 -0.39 4.53
CA THR A 248 -10.81 0.51 3.40
C THR A 248 -11.85 0.38 2.28
N ILE A 249 -12.39 -0.83 2.04
CA ILE A 249 -13.43 -1.02 1.03
C ILE A 249 -14.78 -0.41 1.44
N GLU A 250 -15.07 -0.28 2.75
CA GLU A 250 -16.26 0.42 3.26
C GLU A 250 -16.12 1.94 3.15
N ALA A 251 -14.92 2.47 3.40
CA ALA A 251 -14.63 3.90 3.29
C ALA A 251 -14.51 4.38 1.82
N LEU A 252 -14.10 3.47 0.90
CA LEU A 252 -13.82 3.81 -0.49
C LEU A 252 -14.97 4.54 -1.21
N PRO A 253 -16.24 4.08 -1.17
CA PRO A 253 -17.33 4.75 -1.89
C PRO A 253 -17.57 6.19 -1.44
N GLU A 254 -17.41 6.47 -0.15
CA GLU A 254 -17.55 7.82 0.42
C GLU A 254 -16.46 8.76 -0.11
N VAL A 255 -15.19 8.31 -0.07
CA VAL A 255 -14.04 9.07 -0.59
C VAL A 255 -14.16 9.31 -2.10
N VAL A 256 -14.52 8.28 -2.87
CA VAL A 256 -14.72 8.39 -4.34
C VAL A 256 -15.83 9.40 -4.66
N LYS A 257 -16.94 9.36 -3.94
CA LYS A 257 -18.05 10.31 -4.12
C LYS A 257 -17.62 11.74 -3.85
N ALA A 258 -16.80 11.95 -2.82
CA ALA A 258 -16.36 13.29 -2.41
C ALA A 258 -15.37 13.92 -3.42
N VAL A 259 -14.39 13.17 -3.89
CA VAL A 259 -13.26 13.76 -4.64
C VAL A 259 -12.78 12.97 -5.86
N GLY A 260 -13.41 11.86 -6.21
CA GLY A 260 -12.99 11.02 -7.35
C GLY A 260 -13.04 11.73 -8.71
N HIS A 261 -13.74 12.86 -8.82
CA HIS A 261 -13.76 13.73 -9.99
C HIS A 261 -12.62 14.77 -10.00
N ARG A 262 -11.86 14.90 -8.90
CA ARG A 262 -10.78 15.89 -8.72
C ARG A 262 -9.40 15.24 -8.74
N VAL A 263 -9.26 14.06 -8.13
CA VAL A 263 -7.99 13.35 -7.93
C VAL A 263 -8.16 11.85 -8.16
N GLU A 264 -7.06 11.17 -8.49
CA GLU A 264 -7.11 9.69 -8.59
C GLU A 264 -7.24 9.07 -7.20
N ILE A 265 -8.07 8.00 -7.09
CA ILE A 265 -8.29 7.28 -5.84
C ILE A 265 -7.69 5.89 -5.94
N TYR A 266 -6.89 5.52 -4.97
CA TYR A 266 -6.29 4.20 -4.81
C TYR A 266 -6.77 3.58 -3.49
N MET A 267 -6.56 2.27 -3.33
CA MET A 267 -6.89 1.58 -2.09
C MET A 267 -5.80 0.58 -1.71
N ASP A 268 -5.47 0.48 -0.43
CA ASP A 268 -4.77 -0.67 0.14
C ASP A 268 -5.53 -1.24 1.34
N GLY A 269 -5.05 -2.39 1.83
CA GLY A 269 -5.69 -3.10 2.94
C GLY A 269 -6.83 -4.03 2.48
N GLY A 270 -6.81 -5.26 3.00
CA GLY A 270 -7.87 -6.24 2.79
C GLY A 270 -7.79 -7.03 1.46
N ILE A 271 -6.96 -6.69 0.51
CA ILE A 271 -6.83 -7.40 -0.78
C ILE A 271 -6.16 -8.75 -0.57
N ARG A 272 -6.83 -9.85 -0.99
CA ARG A 272 -6.34 -11.24 -0.88
C ARG A 272 -6.50 -12.04 -2.15
N ASP A 273 -7.49 -11.72 -2.97
CA ASP A 273 -7.77 -12.38 -4.23
C ASP A 273 -8.15 -11.37 -5.32
N GLY A 274 -8.25 -11.83 -6.57
CA GLY A 274 -8.58 -10.97 -7.70
C GLY A 274 -10.02 -10.45 -7.65
N THR A 275 -10.94 -11.10 -6.92
CA THR A 275 -12.30 -10.59 -6.75
C THR A 275 -12.34 -9.40 -5.79
N ASP A 276 -11.42 -9.30 -4.83
CA ASP A 276 -11.28 -8.11 -3.98
C ASP A 276 -10.75 -6.93 -4.81
N VAL A 277 -9.79 -7.18 -5.72
CA VAL A 277 -9.32 -6.18 -6.69
C VAL A 277 -10.48 -5.70 -7.56
N TYR A 278 -11.25 -6.64 -8.13
CA TYR A 278 -12.43 -6.34 -8.95
C TYR A 278 -13.43 -5.43 -8.23
N LYS A 279 -13.77 -5.75 -6.96
CA LYS A 279 -14.69 -4.97 -6.13
C LYS A 279 -14.16 -3.56 -5.89
N ALA A 280 -12.90 -3.42 -5.51
CA ALA A 280 -12.29 -2.11 -5.25
C ALA A 280 -12.29 -1.22 -6.51
N LEU A 281 -11.91 -1.78 -7.67
CA LEU A 281 -11.94 -1.06 -8.95
C LEU A 281 -13.37 -0.67 -9.35
N SER A 282 -14.34 -1.57 -9.19
CA SER A 282 -15.76 -1.27 -9.47
C SER A 282 -16.30 -0.18 -8.55
N LEU A 283 -15.83 -0.09 -7.30
CA LEU A 283 -16.24 0.95 -6.35
C LEU A 283 -15.52 2.29 -6.56
N GLY A 284 -14.64 2.37 -7.57
CA GLY A 284 -14.03 3.61 -8.03
C GLY A 284 -12.55 3.79 -7.70
N ALA A 285 -11.89 2.78 -7.13
CA ALA A 285 -10.43 2.78 -7.08
C ALA A 285 -9.84 2.64 -8.49
N ARG A 286 -8.81 3.42 -8.80
CA ARG A 286 -8.08 3.30 -10.07
C ARG A 286 -6.99 2.25 -10.01
N MET A 287 -6.45 1.99 -8.82
CA MET A 287 -5.45 0.97 -8.54
C MET A 287 -5.59 0.49 -7.10
N VAL A 288 -5.20 -0.75 -6.84
CA VAL A 288 -5.04 -1.28 -5.49
C VAL A 288 -3.58 -1.59 -5.19
N PHE A 289 -3.22 -1.55 -3.90
CA PHE A 289 -1.88 -1.91 -3.45
C PHE A 289 -1.94 -3.04 -2.42
N ILE A 290 -1.01 -3.99 -2.50
CA ILE A 290 -0.90 -5.11 -1.57
C ILE A 290 0.32 -4.95 -0.67
N GLY A 291 0.17 -5.19 0.63
CA GLY A 291 1.27 -5.21 1.60
C GLY A 291 1.68 -6.65 1.94
N ARG A 292 1.01 -7.25 2.91
CA ARG A 292 1.34 -8.59 3.43
C ARG A 292 1.43 -9.70 2.38
N PRO A 293 0.55 -9.80 1.38
CA PRO A 293 0.71 -10.81 0.33
C PRO A 293 2.05 -10.74 -0.40
N ALA A 294 2.56 -9.53 -0.69
CA ALA A 294 3.87 -9.37 -1.28
C ALA A 294 4.99 -9.87 -0.36
N ILE A 295 4.88 -9.61 0.97
CA ILE A 295 5.85 -10.11 1.95
C ILE A 295 5.81 -11.63 2.05
N TRP A 296 4.64 -12.28 2.00
CA TRP A 296 4.55 -13.74 1.95
C TRP A 296 5.22 -14.31 0.71
N GLY A 297 5.02 -13.68 -0.46
CA GLY A 297 5.74 -14.04 -1.68
C GLY A 297 7.25 -13.90 -1.52
N LEU A 298 7.70 -12.78 -0.92
CA LEU A 298 9.12 -12.51 -0.66
C LEU A 298 9.76 -13.60 0.24
N VAL A 299 9.07 -14.00 1.32
CA VAL A 299 9.51 -15.12 2.20
C VAL A 299 9.62 -16.43 1.43
N HIS A 300 8.63 -16.71 0.57
CA HIS A 300 8.54 -17.97 -0.14
C HIS A 300 9.64 -18.16 -1.20
N GLY A 301 9.97 -17.09 -1.94
CA GLY A 301 10.89 -17.23 -3.07
C GLY A 301 11.49 -15.92 -3.57
N GLY A 302 11.76 -14.95 -2.69
CA GLY A 302 12.37 -13.67 -3.10
C GLY A 302 11.55 -12.97 -4.19
N SER A 303 12.23 -12.43 -5.20
CA SER A 303 11.59 -11.76 -6.33
C SER A 303 10.59 -12.64 -7.08
N GLU A 304 10.90 -13.92 -7.32
CA GLU A 304 10.00 -14.84 -8.02
C GLU A 304 8.73 -15.12 -7.22
N GLY A 305 8.85 -15.24 -5.89
CA GLY A 305 7.69 -15.39 -5.02
C GLY A 305 6.77 -14.17 -5.04
N VAL A 306 7.31 -12.96 -5.04
CA VAL A 306 6.51 -11.72 -5.18
C VAL A 306 5.83 -11.67 -6.55
N LYS A 307 6.55 -12.02 -7.64
CA LYS A 307 5.97 -12.11 -8.98
C LYS A 307 4.81 -13.12 -9.04
N SER A 308 4.97 -14.25 -8.39
CA SER A 308 3.91 -15.27 -8.33
C SER A 308 2.64 -14.74 -7.68
N ILE A 309 2.74 -14.03 -6.55
CA ILE A 309 1.58 -13.41 -5.90
C ILE A 309 0.89 -12.39 -6.82
N LEU A 310 1.66 -11.52 -7.46
CA LEU A 310 1.10 -10.52 -8.38
C LEU A 310 0.40 -11.17 -9.58
N LYS A 311 0.98 -12.24 -10.15
CA LYS A 311 0.39 -12.99 -11.27
C LYS A 311 -0.91 -13.70 -10.86
N ILE A 312 -0.95 -14.33 -9.69
CA ILE A 312 -2.17 -14.97 -9.16
C ILE A 312 -3.30 -13.93 -9.09
N LEU A 313 -3.06 -12.78 -8.46
CA LEU A 313 -4.06 -11.72 -8.36
C LEU A 313 -4.48 -11.16 -9.73
N GLN A 314 -3.54 -11.05 -10.67
CA GLN A 314 -3.81 -10.61 -12.05
C GLN A 314 -4.69 -11.62 -12.79
N GLU A 315 -4.37 -12.91 -12.71
CA GLU A 315 -5.13 -13.99 -13.35
C GLU A 315 -6.54 -14.11 -12.75
N GLU A 316 -6.68 -13.99 -11.45
CA GLU A 316 -7.98 -14.00 -10.77
C GLU A 316 -8.83 -12.77 -11.14
N LEU A 317 -8.21 -11.58 -11.27
CA LEU A 317 -8.88 -10.38 -11.75
C LEU A 317 -9.37 -10.57 -13.20
N ASP A 318 -8.52 -11.08 -14.10
CA ASP A 318 -8.86 -11.37 -15.48
C ASP A 318 -10.04 -12.37 -15.57
N ASN A 319 -9.99 -13.41 -14.74
CA ASN A 319 -11.07 -14.38 -14.64
C ASN A 319 -12.38 -13.76 -14.15
N ALA A 320 -12.33 -12.92 -13.09
CA ALA A 320 -13.49 -12.20 -12.59
C ALA A 320 -14.10 -11.27 -13.67
N MET A 321 -13.26 -10.55 -14.42
CA MET A 321 -13.70 -9.73 -15.54
C MET A 321 -14.34 -10.56 -16.65
N CYS A 322 -13.76 -11.72 -16.98
CA CYS A 322 -14.32 -12.68 -17.94
C CYS A 322 -15.74 -13.11 -17.52
N LEU A 323 -15.87 -13.62 -16.29
CA LEU A 323 -17.13 -14.15 -15.76
C LEU A 323 -18.22 -13.07 -15.58
N THR A 324 -17.83 -11.80 -15.52
CA THR A 324 -18.78 -10.68 -15.37
C THR A 324 -19.04 -9.91 -16.67
N GLY A 325 -18.51 -10.37 -17.80
CA GLY A 325 -18.70 -9.75 -19.11
C GLY A 325 -18.01 -8.37 -19.21
N CYS A 326 -16.81 -8.23 -18.68
CA CYS A 326 -16.02 -7.00 -18.70
C CYS A 326 -14.72 -7.20 -19.49
N SER A 327 -14.46 -6.38 -20.50
CA SER A 327 -13.29 -6.53 -21.37
C SER A 327 -12.14 -5.60 -21.05
N VAL A 328 -12.38 -4.48 -20.39
CA VAL A 328 -11.38 -3.47 -20.02
C VAL A 328 -11.64 -2.92 -18.63
N ILE A 329 -10.58 -2.51 -17.94
CA ILE A 329 -10.68 -1.98 -16.55
C ILE A 329 -11.61 -0.76 -16.47
N SER A 330 -11.59 0.12 -17.46
CA SER A 330 -12.44 1.32 -17.50
C SER A 330 -13.95 1.04 -17.59
N ASN A 331 -14.34 -0.20 -17.87
CA ASN A 331 -15.75 -0.64 -17.90
C ASN A 331 -16.24 -1.18 -16.53
N LEU A 332 -15.38 -1.21 -15.54
CA LEU A 332 -15.75 -1.50 -14.16
C LEU A 332 -16.44 -0.27 -13.55
N ASP A 333 -17.65 -0.46 -13.05
CA ASP A 333 -18.51 0.57 -12.49
C ASP A 333 -19.20 0.10 -11.20
N GLN A 334 -19.75 1.05 -10.44
CA GLN A 334 -20.41 0.78 -9.15
C GLN A 334 -21.67 -0.10 -9.29
N GLU A 335 -22.29 -0.20 -10.47
CA GLU A 335 -23.47 -1.06 -10.68
C GLU A 335 -23.10 -2.55 -10.63
N ARG A 336 -21.82 -2.89 -10.77
CA ARG A 336 -21.31 -4.27 -10.75
C ARG A 336 -21.09 -4.83 -9.35
N VAL A 337 -21.15 -3.97 -8.33
CA VAL A 337 -20.90 -4.37 -6.96
C VAL A 337 -21.92 -3.74 -6.03
N VAL A 338 -22.52 -4.56 -5.15
CA VAL A 338 -23.48 -4.09 -4.15
C VAL A 338 -23.10 -4.63 -2.76
N HIS A 339 -23.37 -3.84 -1.74
CA HIS A 339 -23.27 -4.32 -0.37
C HIS A 339 -24.36 -5.37 -0.10
N GLU A 340 -24.10 -6.38 0.72
CA GLU A 340 -25.05 -7.48 1.01
C GLU A 340 -26.40 -7.00 1.53
N SER A 341 -26.45 -5.85 2.23
CA SER A 341 -27.70 -5.25 2.69
C SER A 341 -28.66 -4.87 1.56
N TYR A 342 -28.19 -4.78 0.30
CA TYR A 342 -29.05 -4.59 -0.87
C TYR A 342 -30.07 -5.72 -0.99
N TYR A 343 -29.62 -6.97 -0.81
CA TYR A 343 -30.49 -8.15 -0.92
C TYR A 343 -31.35 -8.38 0.34
N ALA A 344 -31.00 -7.80 1.46
CA ALA A 344 -31.81 -7.86 2.67
C ALA A 344 -33.04 -6.91 2.63
N ARG A 345 -33.08 -6.00 1.65
CA ARG A 345 -34.17 -5.03 1.45
C ARG A 345 -35.14 -5.44 0.32
N LEU A 346 -34.85 -6.50 -0.42
CA LEU A 346 -35.70 -7.11 -1.45
C LEU A 346 -36.57 -8.20 -0.86
#